data_915fdb39c8900c441a478aa8c5292c77
#
_entry.id   915fdb39c8900c441a478aa8c5292c77
#
_cell.length_a   1.000
_cell.length_b   1.000
_cell.length_c   1.000
_cell.angle_alpha   90.00
_cell.angle_beta   90.00
_cell.angle_gamma   90.00
#
_symmetry.space_group_name_H-M   'P 1'
#
loop_
_entity.id
_entity.type
_entity.pdbx_description
1 polymer ?
#
loop_
_entity_poly.entity_id
_entity_poly.type
_entity_poly.pdbx_seq_one_letter_code
_entity_poly.pdbx_strand_id
1 'polypeptide(L)'
;MITKDQVYGKLKTVMDPELHINIVDLGLIYDVIINKQLSKTEQLDQIRIIMTLTTPGCPLAPEIDRLVREAIRPLGNYDIEVELVWEPAWNKEKMSEEAKLTLGMI
;
A
#
# COMPACT_ATOMS: atom_id res chain seq x y z
N MET A 1 11.31 -16.32 -4.08
CA MET A 1 9.89 -16.21 -3.74
C MET A 1 9.65 -14.85 -3.08
N ILE A 2 8.61 -14.14 -3.50
CA ILE A 2 8.29 -12.84 -2.92
C ILE A 2 7.75 -12.99 -1.50
N THR A 3 8.09 -12.03 -0.63
CA THR A 3 7.61 -11.99 0.75
C THR A 3 6.84 -10.70 0.99
N LYS A 4 6.02 -10.69 2.05
CA LYS A 4 5.32 -9.48 2.47
C LYS A 4 6.31 -8.34 2.75
N ASP A 5 7.44 -8.66 3.38
CA ASP A 5 8.46 -7.65 3.71
C ASP A 5 8.99 -6.97 2.46
N GLN A 6 9.19 -7.71 1.38
CA GLN A 6 9.63 -7.14 0.12
C GLN A 6 8.57 -6.18 -0.45
N VAL A 7 7.29 -6.56 -0.34
CA VAL A 7 6.19 -5.72 -0.80
C VAL A 7 6.12 -4.44 0.04
N TYR A 8 6.16 -4.57 1.37
CA TYR A 8 6.16 -3.39 2.25
C TYR A 8 7.35 -2.49 1.98
N GLY A 9 8.53 -3.06 1.72
CA GLY A 9 9.71 -2.28 1.39
C GLY A 9 9.50 -1.41 0.16
N LYS A 10 8.82 -1.94 -0.86
CA LYS A 10 8.50 -1.15 -2.05
C LYS A 10 7.40 -0.14 -1.79
N LEU A 11 6.41 -0.49 -0.95
CA LEU A 11 5.34 0.44 -0.61
C LEU A 11 5.87 1.65 0.17
N LYS A 12 6.97 1.51 0.90
CA LYS A 12 7.61 2.63 1.58
C LYS A 12 8.20 3.66 0.62
N THR A 13 8.32 3.34 -0.66
CA THR A 13 8.77 4.30 -1.66
C THR A 13 7.62 5.13 -2.22
N VAL A 14 6.38 4.78 -1.90
CA VAL A 14 5.20 5.52 -2.35
C VAL A 14 4.88 6.61 -1.34
N MET A 15 4.94 7.86 -1.77
CA MET A 15 4.73 9.01 -0.91
C MET A 15 3.33 9.57 -1.12
N ASP A 16 2.66 9.89 -0.02
CA ASP A 16 1.40 10.63 -0.10
C ASP A 16 1.72 12.04 -0.61
N PRO A 17 1.09 12.49 -1.70
CA PRO A 17 1.44 13.78 -2.29
C PRO A 17 1.07 14.98 -1.44
N GLU A 18 0.15 14.84 -0.49
CA GLU A 18 -0.25 15.95 0.39
C GLU A 18 0.64 16.05 1.62
N LEU A 19 0.98 14.91 2.23
CA LEU A 19 1.70 14.90 3.50
C LEU A 19 3.21 14.64 3.33
N HIS A 20 3.64 14.19 2.16
CA HIS A 20 5.04 13.86 1.86
C HIS A 20 5.63 12.81 2.79
N ILE A 21 4.79 11.87 3.22
CA ILE A 21 5.19 10.75 4.06
C ILE A 21 4.74 9.48 3.32
N ASN A 22 5.56 8.41 3.42
CA ASN A 22 5.22 7.19 2.72
C ASN A 22 3.96 6.55 3.30
N ILE A 23 3.24 5.83 2.44
CA ILE A 23 1.92 5.30 2.79
C ILE A 23 1.95 4.22 3.86
N VAL A 24 3.10 3.55 4.04
CA VAL A 24 3.24 2.55 5.11
C VAL A 24 3.30 3.24 6.47
N ASP A 25 4.14 4.26 6.60
CA ASP A 25 4.29 5.00 7.87
C ASP A 25 3.03 5.80 8.20
N LEU A 26 2.27 6.20 7.20
CA LEU A 26 0.97 6.83 7.44
C LEU A 26 -0.08 5.85 7.99
N GLY A 27 0.19 4.55 7.92
CA GLY A 27 -0.76 3.55 8.38
C GLY A 27 -1.89 3.30 7.40
N LEU A 28 -1.66 3.56 6.12
CA LEU A 28 -2.69 3.36 5.09
C LEU A 28 -2.78 1.92 4.61
N ILE A 29 -1.72 1.13 4.80
CA ILE A 29 -1.69 -0.27 4.37
C ILE A 29 -2.23 -1.14 5.50
N TYR A 30 -3.36 -1.78 5.27
CA TYR A 30 -3.97 -2.64 6.28
C TYR A 30 -3.51 -4.08 6.17
N ASP A 31 -3.30 -4.58 4.97
CA ASP A 31 -2.77 -5.93 4.78
C ASP A 31 -2.18 -6.10 3.38
N VAL A 32 -1.30 -7.07 3.27
CA VAL A 32 -0.73 -7.50 2.00
C VAL A 32 -0.92 -9.01 1.93
N ILE A 33 -1.63 -9.46 0.90
CA ILE A 33 -1.93 -10.88 0.71
C ILE A 33 -1.24 -11.34 -0.57
N ILE A 34 -0.44 -12.38 -0.45
CA ILE A 34 0.26 -12.97 -1.59
C ILE A 34 -0.38 -14.32 -1.86
N ASN A 35 -1.07 -14.43 -2.99
CA ASN A 35 -1.74 -15.66 -3.40
C ASN A 35 -0.96 -16.31 -4.53
N LYS A 36 -0.43 -17.50 -4.26
CA LYS A 36 0.23 -18.27 -5.29
C LYS A 36 -0.81 -18.96 -6.16
N GLN A 37 -0.63 -18.85 -7.46
CA GLN A 37 -1.47 -19.58 -8.39
C GLN A 37 -0.92 -21.00 -8.53
N LEU A 38 -1.67 -21.96 -8.03
CA LEU A 38 -1.28 -23.36 -8.07
C LEU A 38 -1.69 -24.04 -9.37
N SER A 39 -2.41 -23.33 -10.23
CA SER A 39 -2.88 -23.85 -11.49
C SER A 39 -1.72 -23.94 -12.48
N LYS A 40 -1.77 -24.95 -13.37
CA LYS A 40 -0.77 -25.13 -14.41
C LYS A 40 -0.95 -24.15 -15.57
N THR A 41 -1.89 -23.23 -15.48
CA THR A 41 -2.07 -22.18 -16.47
C THR A 41 -1.03 -21.08 -16.24
N GLU A 42 -0.83 -20.25 -17.24
CA GLU A 42 0.15 -19.14 -17.18
C GLU A 42 -0.31 -17.97 -16.31
N GLN A 43 -1.13 -18.23 -15.32
CA GLN A 43 -1.60 -17.17 -14.41
C GLN A 43 -0.47 -16.73 -13.47
N LEU A 44 -0.37 -15.43 -13.31
CA LEU A 44 0.59 -14.82 -12.41
C LEU A 44 0.16 -14.99 -10.96
N ASP A 45 1.14 -15.08 -10.07
CA ASP A 45 0.84 -14.98 -8.64
C ASP A 45 0.22 -13.63 -8.37
N GLN A 46 -0.72 -13.57 -7.44
CA GLN A 46 -1.45 -12.36 -7.12
C GLN A 46 -0.87 -11.70 -5.87
N ILE A 47 -0.69 -10.39 -5.95
CA ILE A 47 -0.38 -9.55 -4.79
C ILE A 47 -1.59 -8.64 -4.58
N ARG A 48 -2.25 -8.80 -3.43
CA ARG A 48 -3.42 -8.00 -3.09
C ARG A 48 -3.04 -7.04 -1.96
N ILE A 49 -3.25 -5.76 -2.21
CA ILE A 49 -2.96 -4.70 -1.25
C ILE A 49 -4.28 -4.17 -0.71
N ILE A 50 -4.52 -4.37 0.58
CA ILE A 50 -5.71 -3.83 1.24
C ILE A 50 -5.29 -2.57 1.96
N MET A 51 -5.85 -1.44 1.54
CA MET A 51 -5.46 -0.15 2.06
C MET A 51 -6.62 0.82 2.13
N THR A 52 -6.40 1.92 2.83
CA THR A 52 -7.35 3.01 2.91
C THR A 52 -6.66 4.33 2.55
N LEU A 53 -7.44 5.40 2.56
CA LEU A 53 -6.93 6.76 2.37
C LEU A 53 -7.33 7.60 3.58
N THR A 54 -6.66 8.75 3.75
CA THR A 54 -6.90 9.61 4.90
C THR A 54 -8.28 10.25 4.89
N THR A 55 -8.87 10.40 3.69
CA THR A 55 -10.18 11.02 3.52
C THR A 55 -11.00 10.22 2.51
N PRO A 56 -12.24 9.82 2.86
CA PRO A 56 -13.13 9.17 1.90
C PRO A 56 -13.40 10.06 0.69
N GLY A 57 -13.45 9.46 -0.50
CA GLY A 57 -13.69 10.21 -1.72
C GLY A 57 -12.50 11.02 -2.19
N CYS A 58 -11.32 10.70 -1.69
CA CYS A 58 -10.09 11.41 -2.05
C CYS A 58 -9.86 11.38 -3.57
N PRO A 59 -9.68 12.55 -4.23
CA PRO A 59 -9.44 12.57 -5.67
C PRO A 59 -8.09 11.98 -6.07
N LEU A 60 -7.22 11.70 -5.09
CA LEU A 60 -5.91 11.12 -5.34
C LEU A 60 -5.93 9.58 -5.40
N ALA A 61 -7.09 8.96 -5.20
CA ALA A 61 -7.17 7.50 -5.21
C ALA A 61 -6.60 6.86 -6.49
N PRO A 62 -6.93 7.34 -7.71
CA PRO A 62 -6.34 6.77 -8.92
C PRO A 62 -4.83 6.96 -8.99
N GLU A 63 -4.33 8.08 -8.50
CA GLU A 63 -2.90 8.36 -8.49
C GLU A 63 -2.16 7.41 -7.55
N ILE A 64 -2.68 7.21 -6.36
CA ILE A 64 -2.08 6.32 -5.38
C ILE A 64 -2.11 4.87 -5.89
N ASP A 65 -3.21 4.45 -6.49
CA ASP A 65 -3.30 3.13 -7.11
C ASP A 65 -2.19 2.92 -8.14
N ARG A 66 -2.00 3.91 -9.01
CA ARG A 66 -0.95 3.85 -10.03
C ARG A 66 0.44 3.77 -9.40
N LEU A 67 0.72 4.59 -8.39
CA LEU A 67 2.01 4.62 -7.73
C LEU A 67 2.32 3.30 -7.01
N VAL A 68 1.31 2.70 -6.38
CA VAL A 68 1.46 1.41 -5.72
C VAL A 68 1.84 0.33 -6.73
N ARG A 69 1.13 0.27 -7.85
CA ARG A 69 1.41 -0.72 -8.88
C ARG A 69 2.80 -0.54 -9.47
N GLU A 70 3.20 0.69 -9.73
CA GLU A 70 4.54 0.99 -10.25
C GLU A 70 5.64 0.62 -9.26
N ALA A 71 5.41 0.84 -7.97
CA ALA A 71 6.40 0.52 -6.95
C ALA A 71 6.65 -0.99 -6.82
N ILE A 72 5.61 -1.80 -7.00
CA ILE A 72 5.71 -3.25 -6.85
C ILE A 72 6.24 -3.92 -8.12
N ARG A 73 6.03 -3.30 -9.28
CA ARG A 73 6.41 -3.88 -10.57
C ARG A 73 7.87 -4.39 -10.64
N PRO A 74 8.87 -3.70 -10.08
CA PRO A 74 10.25 -4.20 -10.12
C PRO A 74 10.49 -5.51 -9.39
N LEU A 75 9.58 -5.94 -8.52
CA LEU A 75 9.71 -7.21 -7.80
C LEU A 75 9.46 -8.42 -8.70
N GLY A 76 8.82 -8.22 -9.82
CA GLY A 76 8.52 -9.30 -10.76
C GLY A 76 7.20 -9.10 -11.45
N ASN A 77 6.80 -10.11 -12.18
CA ASN A 77 5.58 -10.08 -12.96
C ASN A 77 4.44 -10.69 -12.14
N TYR A 78 3.65 -9.82 -11.51
CA TYR A 78 2.56 -10.24 -10.62
C TYR A 78 1.25 -9.60 -11.05
N ASP A 79 0.15 -10.27 -10.71
CA ASP A 79 -1.18 -9.68 -10.83
C ASP A 79 -1.41 -8.85 -9.57
N ILE A 80 -1.36 -7.54 -9.70
CA ILE A 80 -1.45 -6.62 -8.57
C ILE A 80 -2.87 -6.09 -8.47
N GLU A 81 -3.51 -6.32 -7.31
CA GLU A 81 -4.84 -5.82 -7.04
C GLU A 81 -4.76 -4.88 -5.83
N VAL A 82 -5.31 -3.68 -5.97
CA VAL A 82 -5.39 -2.71 -4.89
C VAL A 82 -6.85 -2.61 -4.48
N GLU A 83 -7.15 -2.97 -3.23
CA GLU A 83 -8.50 -2.89 -2.70
C GLU A 83 -8.56 -1.75 -1.68
N LEU A 84 -9.37 -0.73 -1.98
CA LEU A 84 -9.59 0.37 -1.06
C LEU A 84 -10.73 0.02 -0.13
N VAL A 85 -10.48 0.16 1.18
CA VAL A 85 -11.49 -0.10 2.20
C VAL A 85 -11.63 1.14 3.08
N TRP A 86 -12.82 1.35 3.64
CA TRP A 86 -13.11 2.49 4.47
C TRP A 86 -13.42 2.10 5.91
N GLU A 87 -13.37 0.81 6.21
CA GLU A 87 -13.53 0.25 7.54
C GLU A 87 -12.33 -0.65 7.86
N PRO A 88 -11.68 -0.48 9.01
CA PRO A 88 -11.83 0.66 9.90
C PRO A 88 -11.34 1.95 9.26
N ALA A 89 -11.95 3.08 9.62
CA ALA A 89 -11.55 4.38 9.11
C ALA A 89 -10.13 4.71 9.59
N TRP A 90 -9.37 5.40 8.73
CA TRP A 90 -8.04 5.85 9.10
C TRP A 90 -8.12 6.95 10.16
N ASN A 91 -7.17 6.94 11.09
CA ASN A 91 -7.00 8.02 12.05
C ASN A 91 -5.50 8.19 12.35
N LYS A 92 -5.16 9.28 13.03
CA LYS A 92 -3.76 9.64 13.29
C LYS A 92 -3.01 8.60 14.13
N GLU A 93 -3.72 7.82 14.92
CA GLU A 93 -3.12 6.78 15.76
C GLU A 93 -2.51 5.64 14.94
N LYS A 94 -2.93 5.50 13.68
CA LYS A 94 -2.40 4.47 12.78
C LYS A 94 -1.03 4.82 12.22
N MET A 95 -0.59 6.07 12.39
CA MET A 95 0.70 6.51 11.90
C MET A 95 1.83 5.95 12.77
N SER A 96 2.99 5.69 12.14
CA SER A 96 4.19 5.34 12.89
C SER A 96 4.65 6.53 13.74
N GLU A 97 5.45 6.26 14.78
CA GLU A 97 6.00 7.34 15.59
C GLU A 97 6.87 8.28 14.76
N GLU A 98 7.62 7.72 13.82
CA GLU A 98 8.46 8.52 12.93
C GLU A 98 7.62 9.47 12.09
N ALA A 99 6.50 9.02 11.56
CA ALA A 99 5.59 9.88 10.80
C ALA A 99 5.00 10.98 11.67
N LYS A 100 4.61 10.65 12.90
CA LYS A 100 4.07 11.65 13.85
C LYS A 100 5.10 12.71 14.18
N LEU A 101 6.36 12.31 14.39
CA LEU A 101 7.46 13.26 14.63
C LEU A 101 7.66 14.18 13.45
N THR A 102 7.64 13.63 12.24
CA THR A 102 7.84 14.42 11.03
C THR A 102 6.76 15.48 10.87
N LEU A 103 5.53 15.16 11.25
CA LEU A 103 4.40 16.10 11.15
C LEU A 103 4.23 16.99 12.39
N GLY A 104 5.09 16.84 13.40
CA GLY A 104 5.03 17.65 14.60
C GLY A 104 3.88 17.27 15.54
N MET A 105 3.42 16.05 15.54
CA MET A 105 2.31 15.58 16.36
C MET A 105 2.75 15.09 17.74
N ILE A 106 4.03 14.84 17.92
CA ILE A 106 4.60 14.44 19.20
C ILE A 106 5.94 15.10 19.44
#